data_d5bd0e515770605070368e985553836d
#
_entry.id   d5bd0e515770605070368e985553836d
#
_cell.length_a   1.000
_cell.length_b   1.000
_cell.length_c   1.000
_cell.angle_alpha   90.00
_cell.angle_beta   90.00
_cell.angle_gamma   90.00
#
_symmetry.space_group_name_H-M   'P 1'
#
loop_
_entity.id
_entity.type
_entity.pdbx_description
1 polymer ?
#
loop_
_entity_poly.entity_id
_entity_poly.type
_entity_poly.pdbx_seq_one_letter_code
_entity_poly.pdbx_strand_id
1 'polypeptide(L)'
;MSYKQTEAETQSEAPKKLPYNLREKREKDAAYRTMIRAGLADELYQNIVDIVIVKKKYKDPNFSSKDLAKLLQTNTRYLSAVVNSRFGMNYSCLLNEYRVKDALRLLADKKNAEKNVEEISAMVGFANRQSFYAAFYRIVGETPNGYRKRMLSAKAKK
;
A
#
# COMPACT_ATOMS: atom_id res chain seq x y z
N MET A 1 -34.84 64.95 -22.04
CA MET A 1 -34.47 63.57 -22.29
C MET A 1 -34.15 62.88 -20.97
N SER A 2 -35.08 62.08 -20.47
CA SER A 2 -34.89 61.32 -19.26
C SER A 2 -34.45 59.90 -19.58
N TYR A 3 -33.25 59.56 -19.24
CA TYR A 3 -32.78 58.19 -19.33
C TYR A 3 -33.34 57.43 -18.08
N LYS A 4 -34.32 56.56 -18.33
CA LYS A 4 -34.71 55.58 -17.34
C LYS A 4 -33.62 54.53 -17.23
N GLN A 5 -32.86 54.56 -16.12
CA GLN A 5 -32.04 53.43 -15.72
C GLN A 5 -32.99 52.34 -15.26
N THR A 6 -33.08 51.27 -16.02
CA THR A 6 -33.67 50.03 -15.56
C THR A 6 -32.61 49.34 -14.69
N GLU A 7 -32.74 49.48 -13.40
CA GLU A 7 -32.04 48.62 -12.43
C GLU A 7 -32.56 47.19 -12.68
N ALA A 8 -31.75 46.39 -13.29
CA ALA A 8 -31.96 44.93 -13.30
C ALA A 8 -31.66 44.44 -11.88
N GLU A 9 -32.71 44.27 -11.10
CA GLU A 9 -32.60 43.54 -9.82
C GLU A 9 -32.21 42.11 -10.17
N THR A 10 -30.92 41.78 -9.97
CA THR A 10 -30.43 40.41 -9.88
C THR A 10 -30.98 39.85 -8.58
N GLN A 11 -32.18 39.30 -8.64
CA GLN A 11 -32.68 38.45 -7.57
C GLN A 11 -31.78 37.23 -7.53
N SER A 12 -30.92 37.11 -6.51
CA SER A 12 -30.23 35.87 -6.18
C SER A 12 -31.32 34.88 -5.74
N GLU A 13 -31.79 34.07 -6.65
CA GLU A 13 -32.67 32.96 -6.32
C GLU A 13 -31.93 32.03 -5.35
N ALA A 14 -32.46 31.88 -4.12
CA ALA A 14 -32.02 30.84 -3.21
C ALA A 14 -32.12 29.47 -3.90
N PRO A 15 -31.17 28.54 -3.67
CA PRO A 15 -31.17 27.27 -4.34
C PRO A 15 -32.51 26.55 -4.12
N LYS A 16 -33.29 26.39 -5.17
CA LYS A 16 -34.57 25.69 -5.13
C LYS A 16 -34.33 24.27 -4.60
N LYS A 17 -35.02 23.94 -3.49
CA LYS A 17 -35.00 22.56 -2.98
C LYS A 17 -35.45 21.62 -4.09
N LEU A 18 -34.61 20.69 -4.48
CA LEU A 18 -34.95 19.71 -5.50
C LEU A 18 -36.21 18.92 -5.09
N PRO A 19 -37.10 18.60 -6.05
CA PRO A 19 -38.23 17.74 -5.79
C PRO A 19 -37.81 16.45 -5.07
N TYR A 20 -38.65 15.94 -4.19
CA TYR A 20 -38.39 14.78 -3.37
C TYR A 20 -37.90 13.57 -4.18
N ASN A 21 -38.50 13.28 -5.32
CA ASN A 21 -38.10 12.21 -6.22
C ASN A 21 -36.70 12.35 -6.78
N LEU A 22 -36.25 13.60 -7.06
CA LEU A 22 -34.88 13.86 -7.51
C LEU A 22 -33.86 13.74 -6.39
N ARG A 23 -34.24 14.09 -5.16
CA ARG A 23 -33.38 13.87 -4.00
C ARG A 23 -33.16 12.40 -3.74
N GLU A 24 -34.23 11.63 -3.71
CA GLU A 24 -34.15 10.17 -3.50
C GLU A 24 -33.31 9.48 -4.59
N LYS A 25 -33.48 9.90 -5.84
CA LYS A 25 -32.67 9.38 -6.96
C LYS A 25 -31.19 9.71 -6.76
N ARG A 26 -30.86 10.95 -6.37
CA ARG A 26 -29.47 11.35 -6.11
C ARG A 26 -28.85 10.59 -4.95
N GLU A 27 -29.61 10.34 -3.89
CA GLU A 27 -29.15 9.56 -2.73
C GLU A 27 -28.88 8.10 -3.13
N LYS A 28 -29.77 7.49 -3.93
CA LYS A 28 -29.56 6.15 -4.47
C LYS A 28 -28.35 6.09 -5.42
N ASP A 29 -28.17 7.08 -6.29
CA ASP A 29 -27.04 7.17 -7.19
C ASP A 29 -25.72 7.34 -6.42
N ALA A 30 -25.71 8.14 -5.36
CA ALA A 30 -24.55 8.33 -4.48
C ALA A 30 -24.18 7.03 -3.74
N ALA A 31 -25.17 6.33 -3.19
CA ALA A 31 -24.98 5.03 -2.53
C ALA A 31 -24.44 3.99 -3.51
N TYR A 32 -24.98 3.94 -4.74
CA TYR A 32 -24.51 3.05 -5.79
C TYR A 32 -23.05 3.33 -6.18
N ARG A 33 -22.69 4.60 -6.36
CA ARG A 33 -21.30 5.00 -6.65
C ARG A 33 -20.35 4.61 -5.53
N THR A 34 -20.76 4.79 -4.26
CA THR A 34 -19.97 4.39 -3.09
C THR A 34 -19.75 2.88 -3.08
N MET A 35 -20.79 2.11 -3.39
CA MET A 35 -20.70 0.64 -3.47
C MET A 35 -19.76 0.20 -4.58
N ILE A 36 -19.81 0.84 -5.76
CA ILE A 36 -18.89 0.54 -6.87
C ILE A 36 -17.45 0.88 -6.47
N ARG A 37 -17.20 2.03 -5.83
CA ARG A 37 -15.87 2.41 -5.35
C ARG A 37 -15.33 1.44 -4.34
N ALA A 38 -16.15 0.97 -3.41
CA ALA A 38 -15.77 -0.06 -2.45
C ALA A 38 -15.42 -1.38 -3.15
N GLY A 39 -16.21 -1.80 -4.13
CA GLY A 39 -15.93 -2.99 -4.94
C GLY A 39 -14.62 -2.88 -5.72
N LEU A 40 -14.36 -1.72 -6.33
CA LEU A 40 -13.09 -1.47 -7.04
C LEU A 40 -11.90 -1.47 -6.09
N ALA A 41 -12.06 -0.93 -4.88
CA ALA A 41 -11.01 -0.95 -3.85
C ALA A 41 -10.73 -2.38 -3.38
N ASP A 42 -11.76 -3.20 -3.21
CA ASP A 42 -11.61 -4.62 -2.85
C ASP A 42 -10.89 -5.40 -3.95
N GLU A 43 -11.26 -5.19 -5.21
CA GLU A 43 -10.60 -5.80 -6.36
C GLU A 43 -9.13 -5.40 -6.43
N LEU A 44 -8.84 -4.10 -6.28
CA LEU A 44 -7.46 -3.60 -6.28
C LEU A 44 -6.66 -4.19 -5.11
N TYR A 45 -7.25 -4.26 -3.93
CA TYR A 45 -6.64 -4.91 -2.77
C TYR A 45 -6.26 -6.37 -3.06
N GLN A 46 -7.19 -7.16 -3.62
CA GLN A 46 -6.94 -8.56 -3.94
C GLN A 46 -5.83 -8.70 -5.00
N ASN A 47 -5.81 -7.82 -5.99
CA ASN A 47 -4.76 -7.81 -7.01
C ASN A 47 -3.39 -7.45 -6.43
N ILE A 48 -3.34 -6.51 -5.49
CA ILE A 48 -2.11 -6.18 -4.76
C ILE A 48 -1.61 -7.39 -3.97
N VAL A 49 -2.49 -8.05 -3.22
CA VAL A 49 -2.16 -9.25 -2.46
C VAL A 49 -1.58 -10.33 -3.40
N ASP A 50 -2.24 -10.58 -4.52
CA ASP A 50 -1.80 -11.60 -5.47
C ASP A 50 -0.40 -11.29 -6.03
N ILE A 51 -0.18 -10.08 -6.52
CA ILE A 51 1.08 -9.71 -7.15
C ILE A 51 2.21 -9.56 -6.13
N VAL A 52 1.98 -8.80 -5.08
CA VAL A 52 3.04 -8.47 -4.12
C VAL A 52 3.37 -9.65 -3.22
N ILE A 53 2.33 -10.31 -2.67
CA ILE A 53 2.49 -11.30 -1.62
C ILE A 53 2.56 -12.72 -2.19
N VAL A 54 1.56 -13.14 -2.96
CA VAL A 54 1.48 -14.51 -3.49
C VAL A 54 2.56 -14.77 -4.53
N LYS A 55 2.70 -13.89 -5.51
CA LYS A 55 3.75 -13.97 -6.55
C LYS A 55 5.11 -13.47 -6.07
N LYS A 56 5.18 -12.97 -4.85
CA LYS A 56 6.42 -12.51 -4.20
C LYS A 56 7.17 -11.44 -4.98
N LYS A 57 6.44 -10.53 -5.61
CA LYS A 57 7.05 -9.44 -6.37
C LYS A 57 7.86 -8.48 -5.48
N TYR A 58 7.63 -8.51 -4.16
CA TYR A 58 8.45 -7.79 -3.18
C TYR A 58 9.94 -8.17 -3.21
N LYS A 59 10.29 -9.33 -3.77
CA LYS A 59 11.69 -9.75 -3.92
C LYS A 59 12.45 -8.98 -4.98
N ASP A 60 11.76 -8.28 -5.87
CA ASP A 60 12.38 -7.38 -6.83
C ASP A 60 12.70 -6.04 -6.14
N PRO A 61 14.00 -5.68 -6.00
CA PRO A 61 14.38 -4.44 -5.32
C PRO A 61 13.95 -3.17 -6.07
N ASN A 62 13.67 -3.29 -7.36
CA ASN A 62 13.30 -2.17 -8.22
C ASN A 62 11.78 -2.05 -8.45
N PHE A 63 10.98 -2.91 -7.86
CA PHE A 63 9.54 -2.91 -8.05
C PHE A 63 8.88 -1.77 -7.28
N SER A 64 8.66 -0.65 -7.97
CA SER A 64 8.11 0.58 -7.38
C SER A 64 6.57 0.58 -7.36
N SER A 65 6.01 1.52 -6.60
CA SER A 65 4.56 1.77 -6.63
C SER A 65 4.07 2.20 -8.02
N LYS A 66 4.90 2.89 -8.79
CA LYS A 66 4.60 3.24 -10.19
C LYS A 66 4.46 1.99 -11.06
N ASP A 67 5.36 1.04 -10.90
CA ASP A 67 5.32 -0.23 -11.64
C ASP A 67 4.05 -1.01 -11.30
N LEU A 68 3.71 -1.10 -10.03
CA LEU A 68 2.49 -1.78 -9.59
C LEU A 68 1.23 -1.08 -10.11
N ALA A 69 1.17 0.25 -10.00
CA ALA A 69 0.05 1.03 -10.51
C ALA A 69 -0.14 0.82 -12.02
N LYS A 70 0.95 0.84 -12.79
CA LYS A 70 0.95 0.59 -14.23
C LYS A 70 0.44 -0.81 -14.55
N LEU A 71 0.93 -1.81 -13.83
CA LEU A 71 0.52 -3.21 -14.00
C LEU A 71 -0.98 -3.40 -13.73
N LEU A 72 -1.51 -2.71 -12.73
CA LEU A 72 -2.92 -2.78 -12.33
C LEU A 72 -3.82 -1.77 -13.04
N GLN A 73 -3.28 -1.03 -14.02
CA GLN A 73 -3.99 -0.02 -14.80
C GLN A 73 -4.68 1.04 -13.93
N THR A 74 -3.98 1.50 -12.91
CA THR A 74 -4.43 2.54 -11.98
C THR A 74 -3.35 3.62 -11.85
N ASN A 75 -3.54 4.58 -10.96
CA ASN A 75 -2.55 5.60 -10.66
C ASN A 75 -1.97 5.41 -9.24
N THR A 76 -0.80 6.01 -9.00
CA THR A 76 -0.09 5.87 -7.73
C THR A 76 -0.87 6.45 -6.55
N ARG A 77 -1.64 7.51 -6.79
CA ARG A 77 -2.46 8.16 -5.74
C ARG A 77 -3.55 7.21 -5.23
N TYR A 78 -4.29 6.58 -6.13
CA TYR A 78 -5.35 5.64 -5.76
C TYR A 78 -4.75 4.36 -5.15
N LEU A 79 -3.67 3.85 -5.74
CA LEU A 79 -2.93 2.70 -5.19
C LEU A 79 -2.48 2.98 -3.75
N SER A 80 -1.86 4.13 -3.49
CA SER A 80 -1.40 4.51 -2.15
C SER A 80 -2.56 4.61 -1.15
N ALA A 81 -3.69 5.15 -1.56
CA ALA A 81 -4.87 5.25 -0.73
C ALA A 81 -5.39 3.86 -0.32
N VAL A 82 -5.46 2.91 -1.25
CA VAL A 82 -5.88 1.54 -0.97
C VAL A 82 -4.87 0.81 -0.09
N VAL A 83 -3.58 0.94 -0.37
CA VAL A 83 -2.52 0.34 0.46
C VAL A 83 -2.59 0.86 1.89
N ASN A 84 -2.64 2.17 2.08
CA ASN A 84 -2.72 2.77 3.42
C ASN A 84 -3.99 2.35 4.17
N SER A 85 -5.14 2.34 3.51
CA SER A 85 -6.41 2.01 4.17
C SER A 85 -6.55 0.52 4.48
N ARG A 86 -6.07 -0.37 3.61
CA ARG A 86 -6.27 -1.82 3.74
C ARG A 86 -5.15 -2.52 4.50
N PHE A 87 -3.90 -2.07 4.37
CA PHE A 87 -2.76 -2.67 5.07
C PHE A 87 -2.31 -1.86 6.31
N GLY A 88 -2.80 -0.63 6.47
CA GLY A 88 -2.42 0.23 7.59
C GLY A 88 -1.00 0.77 7.53
N MET A 89 -0.36 0.72 6.36
CA MET A 89 1.02 1.17 6.13
C MET A 89 1.21 1.60 4.69
N ASN A 90 2.29 2.34 4.41
CA ASN A 90 2.60 2.73 3.03
C ASN A 90 3.20 1.55 2.24
N TYR A 91 3.31 1.73 0.92
CA TYR A 91 3.79 0.68 0.01
C TYR A 91 5.19 0.18 0.37
N SER A 92 6.13 1.07 0.66
CA SER A 92 7.51 0.69 1.03
C SER A 92 7.55 -0.12 2.32
N CYS A 93 6.75 0.26 3.31
CA CYS A 93 6.62 -0.52 4.56
C CYS A 93 6.03 -1.90 4.30
N LEU A 94 5.01 -1.99 3.44
CA LEU A 94 4.40 -3.27 3.07
C LEU A 94 5.43 -4.23 2.46
N LEU A 95 6.23 -3.77 1.49
CA LEU A 95 7.27 -4.59 0.90
C LEU A 95 8.31 -5.01 1.94
N ASN A 96 8.74 -4.09 2.78
CA ASN A 96 9.75 -4.36 3.80
C ASN A 96 9.28 -5.38 4.84
N GLU A 97 8.00 -5.36 5.20
CA GLU A 97 7.41 -6.38 6.10
C GLU A 97 7.59 -7.79 5.53
N TYR A 98 7.28 -8.00 4.27
CA TYR A 98 7.40 -9.32 3.63
C TYR A 98 8.85 -9.70 3.37
N ARG A 99 9.69 -8.74 2.98
CA ARG A 99 11.14 -8.96 2.83
C ARG A 99 11.79 -9.41 4.14
N VAL A 100 11.44 -8.75 5.24
CA VAL A 100 11.97 -9.10 6.57
C VAL A 100 11.45 -10.46 7.03
N LYS A 101 10.18 -10.80 6.80
CA LYS A 101 9.64 -12.13 7.10
C LYS A 101 10.43 -13.23 6.40
N ASP A 102 10.73 -13.06 5.11
CA ASP A 102 11.57 -14.01 4.38
C ASP A 102 12.99 -14.05 4.94
N ALA A 103 13.56 -12.89 5.29
CA ALA A 103 14.90 -12.83 5.88
C ALA A 103 14.97 -13.57 7.21
N LEU A 104 13.97 -13.44 8.06
CA LEU A 104 13.89 -14.19 9.33
C LEU A 104 13.97 -15.70 9.09
N ARG A 105 13.22 -16.20 8.12
CA ARG A 105 13.23 -17.61 7.76
C ARG A 105 14.59 -18.06 7.23
N LEU A 106 15.20 -17.28 6.35
CA LEU A 106 16.50 -17.62 5.75
C LEU A 106 17.64 -17.56 6.76
N LEU A 107 17.65 -16.54 7.64
CA LEU A 107 18.67 -16.39 8.67
C LEU A 107 18.62 -17.50 9.72
N ALA A 108 17.45 -18.04 9.99
CA ALA A 108 17.26 -19.12 10.97
C ALA A 108 17.53 -20.52 10.38
N ASP A 109 17.72 -20.64 9.07
CA ASP A 109 17.92 -21.90 8.40
C ASP A 109 19.42 -22.24 8.31
N LYS A 110 19.81 -23.38 8.87
CA LYS A 110 21.19 -23.88 8.82
C LYS A 110 21.74 -24.03 7.39
N LYS A 111 20.88 -24.30 6.41
CA LYS A 111 21.26 -24.39 5.00
C LYS A 111 21.85 -23.08 4.46
N ASN A 112 21.51 -21.96 5.06
CA ASN A 112 21.99 -20.65 4.67
C ASN A 112 23.12 -20.12 5.58
N ALA A 113 23.67 -20.93 6.46
CA ALA A 113 24.69 -20.51 7.43
C ALA A 113 25.96 -19.97 6.75
N GLU A 114 26.31 -20.48 5.58
CA GLU A 114 27.46 -20.03 4.78
C GLU A 114 27.23 -18.69 4.07
N LYS A 115 25.97 -18.28 3.92
CA LYS A 115 25.63 -17.01 3.27
C LYS A 115 25.79 -15.85 4.22
N ASN A 116 26.42 -14.79 3.78
CA ASN A 116 26.51 -13.58 4.59
C ASN A 116 25.19 -12.82 4.62
N VAL A 117 25.07 -11.88 5.50
CA VAL A 117 23.81 -11.11 5.70
C VAL A 117 23.46 -10.31 4.44
N GLU A 118 24.45 -9.79 3.73
CA GLU A 118 24.24 -9.03 2.50
C GLU A 118 23.65 -9.89 1.38
N GLU A 119 24.09 -11.13 1.25
CA GLU A 119 23.52 -12.08 0.29
C GLU A 119 22.05 -12.37 0.59
N ILE A 120 21.72 -12.58 1.86
CA ILE A 120 20.34 -12.79 2.30
C ILE A 120 19.49 -11.55 2.05
N SER A 121 20.03 -10.36 2.34
CA SER A 121 19.39 -9.07 2.06
C SER A 121 18.98 -8.94 0.59
N ALA A 122 19.90 -9.26 -0.32
CA ALA A 122 19.66 -9.24 -1.76
C ALA A 122 18.60 -10.28 -2.18
N MET A 123 18.67 -11.47 -1.63
CA MET A 123 17.72 -12.57 -1.94
C MET A 123 16.28 -12.21 -1.61
N VAL A 124 16.04 -11.41 -0.58
CA VAL A 124 14.70 -11.03 -0.17
C VAL A 124 14.19 -9.73 -0.80
N GLY A 125 15.05 -9.02 -1.55
CA GLY A 125 14.63 -7.88 -2.36
C GLY A 125 15.11 -6.51 -1.88
N PHE A 126 16.04 -6.42 -0.94
CA PHE A 126 16.61 -5.13 -0.56
C PHE A 126 17.69 -4.68 -1.55
N ALA A 127 17.65 -3.42 -1.95
CA ALA A 127 18.59 -2.85 -2.90
C ALA A 127 19.98 -2.61 -2.29
N ASN A 128 20.04 -2.38 -0.96
CA ASN A 128 21.29 -2.10 -0.25
C ASN A 128 21.22 -2.55 1.21
N ARG A 129 22.39 -2.69 1.82
CA ARG A 129 22.56 -3.11 3.20
C ARG A 129 21.86 -2.18 4.20
N GLN A 130 21.99 -0.87 4.01
CA GLN A 130 21.46 0.13 4.95
C GLN A 130 19.94 0.04 5.08
N SER A 131 19.25 -0.08 3.96
CA SER A 131 17.79 -0.24 3.93
C SER A 131 17.37 -1.53 4.65
N PHE A 132 18.10 -2.61 4.44
CA PHE A 132 17.85 -3.88 5.10
C PHE A 132 18.01 -3.78 6.62
N TYR A 133 19.14 -3.29 7.08
CA TYR A 133 19.42 -3.17 8.53
C TYR A 133 18.40 -2.27 9.22
N ALA A 134 18.06 -1.13 8.61
CA ALA A 134 17.07 -0.20 9.15
C ALA A 134 15.67 -0.84 9.26
N ALA A 135 15.21 -1.51 8.22
CA ALA A 135 13.91 -2.19 8.21
C ALA A 135 13.90 -3.37 9.19
N PHE A 136 14.94 -4.17 9.20
CA PHE A 136 15.05 -5.32 10.07
C PHE A 136 15.03 -4.92 11.55
N TYR A 137 15.86 -3.94 11.93
CA TYR A 137 15.89 -3.45 13.31
C TYR A 137 14.55 -2.86 13.76
N ARG A 138 13.93 -2.07 12.89
CA ARG A 138 12.62 -1.47 13.18
C ARG A 138 11.53 -2.52 13.41
N ILE A 139 11.51 -3.56 12.58
CA ILE A 139 10.46 -4.58 12.61
C ILE A 139 10.73 -5.65 13.68
N VAL A 140 11.98 -6.09 13.82
CA VAL A 140 12.36 -7.22 14.68
C VAL A 140 12.89 -6.77 16.05
N GLY A 141 13.48 -5.58 16.12
CA GLY A 141 14.04 -5.04 17.37
C GLY A 141 15.47 -5.49 17.68
N GLU A 142 16.11 -6.24 16.77
CA GLU A 142 17.52 -6.64 16.88
C GLU A 142 18.20 -6.62 15.51
N THR A 143 19.52 -6.77 15.48
CA THR A 143 20.26 -6.79 14.22
C THR A 143 20.09 -8.15 13.53
N PRO A 144 20.25 -8.21 12.19
CA PRO A 144 20.22 -9.49 11.47
C PRO A 144 21.24 -10.50 11.99
N ASN A 145 22.45 -10.06 12.29
CA ASN A 145 23.49 -10.93 12.85
C ASN A 145 23.14 -11.43 14.27
N GLY A 146 22.62 -10.56 15.10
CA GLY A 146 22.16 -10.93 16.44
C GLY A 146 21.05 -11.96 16.41
N TYR A 147 20.07 -11.75 15.57
CA TYR A 147 18.97 -12.70 15.32
C TYR A 147 19.50 -14.06 14.84
N ARG A 148 20.37 -14.06 13.84
CA ARG A 148 20.96 -15.27 13.28
C ARG A 148 21.70 -16.09 14.34
N LYS A 149 22.58 -15.45 15.11
CA LYS A 149 23.32 -16.09 16.20
C LYS A 149 22.38 -16.74 17.20
N ARG A 150 21.37 -16.00 17.64
CA ARG A 150 20.41 -16.48 18.62
C ARG A 150 19.64 -17.70 18.12
N MET A 151 19.16 -17.65 16.88
CA MET A 151 18.36 -18.72 16.29
C MET A 151 19.18 -19.98 16.00
N LEU A 152 20.38 -19.83 15.48
CA LEU A 152 21.26 -20.99 15.19
C LEU A 152 21.80 -21.63 16.45
N SER A 153 22.10 -20.84 17.49
CA SER A 153 22.50 -21.34 18.79
C SER A 153 21.38 -22.10 19.50
N ALA A 154 20.15 -21.60 19.41
CA ALA A 154 18.99 -22.28 20.00
C ALA A 154 18.72 -23.63 19.32
N LYS A 155 18.90 -23.74 18.00
CA LYS A 155 18.75 -25.00 17.26
C LYS A 155 19.87 -26.00 17.55
N ALA A 156 21.08 -25.53 17.85
CA ALA A 156 22.22 -26.40 18.17
C ALA A 156 22.09 -27.06 19.57
N LYS A 157 21.28 -26.49 20.45
CA LYS A 157 21.03 -27.02 21.80
C LYS A 157 19.95 -28.11 21.91
N LYS A 158 19.30 -28.40 20.80
CA LYS A 158 18.28 -29.49 20.75
C LYS A 158 18.88 -30.84 20.46
#